data_e385db6544c54cc4debbfd78f8a7a418
#
_entry.id   e385db6544c54cc4debbfd78f8a7a418
#
_cell.length_a   1.000
_cell.length_b   1.000
_cell.length_c   1.000
_cell.angle_alpha   90.00
_cell.angle_beta   90.00
_cell.angle_gamma   90.00
#
_symmetry.space_group_name_H-M   'P 1'
#
loop_
_entity.id
_entity.type
_entity.pdbx_description
1 polymer ?
#
loop_
_entity_poly.entity_id
_entity_poly.type
_entity_poly.pdbx_seq_one_letter_code
_entity_poly.pdbx_strand_id
1 'polypeptide(L)'
;MLVTAAAAAVAQKYDGPRPAKPDIPYIRHAESLLATEVTDAMEEHRKDDILYVVSGPASTVKTPLASPILLFLSDKIGPDKLQLFKLETKNGRREILFSHKKKQTAMPIRIDVTKLSSEGLYRIEVVSSLDKGEYSLTPDGSNQVFCFQVY
;
A
#
# COMPACT_ATOMS: atom_id res chain seq x y z
N MET A 1 -36.90 -27.12 -28.31
CA MET A 1 -36.19 -25.84 -28.46
C MET A 1 -35.85 -25.35 -27.05
N LEU A 2 -34.59 -25.52 -26.65
CA LEU A 2 -34.12 -25.07 -25.33
C LEU A 2 -33.60 -23.62 -25.52
N VAL A 3 -34.34 -22.66 -24.98
CA VAL A 3 -33.89 -21.26 -24.88
C VAL A 3 -33.02 -21.18 -23.64
N THR A 4 -31.72 -21.25 -23.81
CA THR A 4 -30.75 -20.90 -22.75
C THR A 4 -30.75 -19.39 -22.59
N ALA A 5 -31.47 -18.90 -21.60
CA ALA A 5 -31.35 -17.53 -21.14
C ALA A 5 -29.95 -17.40 -20.47
N ALA A 6 -29.02 -16.78 -21.20
CA ALA A 6 -27.77 -16.36 -20.57
C ALA A 6 -28.10 -15.25 -19.58
N ALA A 7 -28.07 -15.59 -18.29
CA ALA A 7 -28.14 -14.58 -17.24
C ALA A 7 -26.90 -13.69 -17.36
N ALA A 8 -27.07 -12.47 -17.85
CA ALA A 8 -26.02 -11.46 -17.80
C ALA A 8 -25.66 -11.23 -16.33
N ALA A 9 -24.42 -11.57 -15.94
CA ALA A 9 -23.93 -11.26 -14.62
C ALA A 9 -23.90 -9.74 -14.48
N VAL A 10 -24.80 -9.20 -13.66
CA VAL A 10 -24.80 -7.77 -13.31
C VAL A 10 -23.58 -7.56 -12.42
N ALA A 11 -22.58 -6.83 -12.93
CA ALA A 11 -21.43 -6.42 -12.12
C ALA A 11 -21.96 -5.63 -10.91
N GLN A 12 -21.64 -6.10 -9.71
CA GLN A 12 -22.00 -5.38 -8.49
C GLN A 12 -21.28 -4.03 -8.50
N LYS A 13 -22.07 -2.95 -8.43
CA LYS A 13 -21.53 -1.62 -8.20
C LYS A 13 -20.96 -1.55 -6.79
N TYR A 14 -19.75 -1.07 -6.66
CA TYR A 14 -19.20 -0.73 -5.37
C TYR A 14 -19.95 0.48 -4.80
N ASP A 15 -20.49 0.32 -3.60
CA ASP A 15 -21.37 1.29 -2.94
C ASP A 15 -20.76 1.87 -1.64
N GLY A 16 -19.50 1.58 -1.37
CA GLY A 16 -18.79 2.07 -0.20
C GLY A 16 -18.09 3.42 -0.43
N PRO A 17 -17.29 3.87 0.54
CA PRO A 17 -16.53 5.12 0.44
C PRO A 17 -15.53 5.06 -0.71
N ARG A 18 -15.28 6.20 -1.35
CA ARG A 18 -14.36 6.32 -2.49
C ARG A 18 -13.23 7.28 -2.17
N PRO A 19 -11.97 6.96 -2.55
CA PRO A 19 -10.85 7.88 -2.42
C PRO A 19 -11.13 9.23 -3.10
N ALA A 20 -10.78 10.32 -2.42
CA ALA A 20 -10.96 11.67 -2.96
C ALA A 20 -9.97 11.98 -4.09
N LYS A 21 -8.79 11.36 -4.06
CA LYS A 21 -7.74 11.57 -5.06
C LYS A 21 -7.25 10.25 -5.65
N PRO A 22 -6.92 10.22 -6.96
CA PRO A 22 -6.31 9.03 -7.55
C PRO A 22 -4.85 8.89 -7.12
N ASP A 23 -4.33 7.67 -7.29
CA ASP A 23 -2.93 7.31 -7.10
C ASP A 23 -2.39 7.51 -5.69
N ILE A 24 -3.28 7.56 -4.69
CA ILE A 24 -2.95 7.57 -3.27
C ILE A 24 -3.76 6.48 -2.59
N PRO A 25 -3.11 5.55 -1.87
CA PRO A 25 -3.84 4.58 -1.04
C PRO A 25 -4.48 5.26 0.18
N TYR A 26 -5.73 4.88 0.47
CA TYR A 26 -6.48 5.36 1.62
C TYR A 26 -6.79 4.19 2.55
N ILE A 27 -6.49 4.35 3.83
CA ILE A 27 -6.86 3.35 4.86
C ILE A 27 -8.34 3.50 5.17
N ARG A 28 -9.05 2.38 5.13
CA ARG A 28 -10.47 2.36 5.48
C ARG A 28 -10.67 2.13 6.97
N HIS A 29 -11.38 3.05 7.62
CA HIS A 29 -11.86 2.92 8.99
C HIS A 29 -13.39 2.99 8.97
N ALA A 30 -14.07 1.83 8.99
CA ALA A 30 -15.51 1.72 8.80
C ALA A 30 -15.95 2.42 7.49
N GLU A 31 -16.70 3.51 7.55
CA GLU A 31 -17.13 4.29 6.38
C GLU A 31 -16.20 5.48 6.07
N SER A 32 -15.15 5.66 6.84
CA SER A 32 -14.19 6.75 6.65
C SER A 32 -12.93 6.27 5.94
N LEU A 33 -12.34 7.16 5.15
CA LEU A 33 -11.08 6.94 4.48
C LEU A 33 -10.04 7.93 4.96
N LEU A 34 -8.85 7.42 5.30
CA LEU A 34 -7.72 8.21 5.73
C LEU A 34 -6.60 8.05 4.70
N ALA A 35 -6.21 9.16 4.05
CA ALA A 35 -5.09 9.13 3.11
C ALA A 35 -3.80 8.74 3.80
N THR A 36 -3.01 7.87 3.18
CA THR A 36 -1.66 7.58 3.64
C THR A 36 -0.77 8.81 3.53
N GLU A 37 0.33 8.83 4.27
CA GLU A 37 1.33 9.89 4.17
C GLU A 37 2.06 9.78 2.83
N VAL A 38 1.97 10.82 2.01
CA VAL A 38 2.63 10.88 0.70
C VAL A 38 3.94 11.64 0.84
N THR A 39 5.06 10.97 0.61
CA THR A 39 6.39 11.58 0.68
C THR A 39 7.34 10.88 -0.27
N ASP A 40 8.54 11.42 -0.43
CA ASP A 40 9.59 10.82 -1.23
C ASP A 40 10.69 10.25 -0.33
N ALA A 41 11.12 9.03 -0.65
CA ALA A 41 12.28 8.44 -0.01
C ALA A 41 13.57 8.96 -0.66
N MET A 42 14.60 9.13 0.16
CA MET A 42 15.96 9.45 -0.32
C MET A 42 16.78 8.18 -0.40
N GLU A 43 17.57 8.04 -1.47
CA GLU A 43 18.46 6.91 -1.65
C GLU A 43 19.82 7.20 -1.06
N GLU A 44 20.34 6.26 -0.25
CA GLU A 44 21.73 6.22 0.18
C GLU A 44 22.39 4.97 -0.37
N HIS A 45 23.43 5.13 -1.17
CA HIS A 45 24.17 4.01 -1.73
C HIS A 45 25.36 3.67 -0.84
N ARG A 46 25.44 2.42 -0.37
CA ARG A 46 26.50 1.90 0.49
C ARG A 46 27.06 0.61 -0.11
N LYS A 47 28.18 0.68 -0.86
CA LYS A 47 28.74 -0.44 -1.61
C LYS A 47 27.69 -0.99 -2.58
N ASP A 48 27.26 -2.24 -2.40
CA ASP A 48 26.24 -2.90 -3.23
C ASP A 48 24.84 -2.78 -2.66
N ASP A 49 24.68 -2.09 -1.53
CA ASP A 49 23.39 -1.92 -0.85
C ASP A 49 22.79 -0.56 -1.18
N ILE A 50 21.45 -0.52 -1.21
CA ILE A 50 20.69 0.72 -1.34
C ILE A 50 19.80 0.86 -0.12
N LEU A 51 19.94 1.97 0.58
CA LEU A 51 19.09 2.33 1.71
C LEU A 51 18.12 3.43 1.27
N TYR A 52 16.82 3.16 1.38
CA TYR A 52 15.79 4.18 1.18
C TYR A 52 15.41 4.76 2.53
N VAL A 53 15.45 6.08 2.62
CA VAL A 53 15.24 6.81 3.87
C VAL A 53 14.02 7.71 3.75
N VAL A 54 13.09 7.57 4.69
CA VAL A 54 11.93 8.44 4.85
C VAL A 54 12.13 9.31 6.07
N SER A 55 11.94 10.61 5.93
CA SER A 55 12.13 11.59 7.01
C SER A 55 11.15 11.35 8.16
N GLY A 56 11.66 11.58 9.38
CA GLY A 56 10.88 11.47 10.60
C GLY A 56 10.82 10.05 11.15
N PRO A 57 10.65 9.92 12.49
CA PRO A 57 10.66 8.62 13.16
C PRO A 57 9.36 7.83 12.99
N ALA A 58 8.28 8.49 12.64
CA ALA A 58 6.95 7.89 12.53
C ALA A 58 6.10 8.61 11.49
N SER A 59 5.16 7.87 10.89
CA SER A 59 4.16 8.47 10.02
C SER A 59 3.17 9.32 10.82
N THR A 60 2.71 10.40 10.20
CA THR A 60 1.60 11.21 10.71
C THR A 60 0.25 10.50 10.59
N VAL A 61 0.19 9.46 9.76
CA VAL A 61 -1.01 8.68 9.49
C VAL A 61 -0.93 7.37 10.27
N LYS A 62 -1.91 7.09 11.11
CA LYS A 62 -1.91 5.95 12.04
C LYS A 62 -3.18 5.13 11.94
N THR A 63 -3.06 3.82 12.12
CA THR A 63 -4.18 2.90 12.23
C THR A 63 -3.98 1.90 13.37
N PRO A 64 -5.03 1.59 14.16
CA PRO A 64 -4.97 0.53 15.16
C PRO A 64 -5.19 -0.87 14.53
N LEU A 65 -5.50 -0.93 13.25
CA LEU A 65 -5.85 -2.17 12.56
C LEU A 65 -4.58 -2.94 12.16
N ALA A 66 -4.45 -4.16 12.65
CA ALA A 66 -3.33 -5.04 12.32
C ALA A 66 -3.42 -5.60 10.90
N SER A 67 -4.61 -5.68 10.34
CA SER A 67 -4.85 -6.11 8.96
C SER A 67 -5.64 -5.02 8.23
N PRO A 68 -5.01 -3.88 7.93
CA PRO A 68 -5.71 -2.77 7.33
C PRO A 68 -6.17 -3.10 5.92
N ILE A 69 -7.32 -2.52 5.56
CA ILE A 69 -7.83 -2.52 4.20
C ILE A 69 -7.60 -1.12 3.64
N LEU A 70 -7.01 -1.07 2.45
CA LEU A 70 -6.79 0.19 1.75
C LEU A 70 -7.60 0.20 0.46
N LEU A 71 -8.09 1.38 0.10
CA LEU A 71 -8.72 1.64 -1.18
C LEU A 71 -7.81 2.50 -2.03
N PHE A 72 -7.74 2.15 -3.30
CA PHE A 72 -6.84 2.78 -4.25
C PHE A 72 -7.55 3.04 -5.58
N LEU A 73 -7.65 4.31 -5.96
CA LEU A 73 -8.19 4.71 -7.26
C LEU A 73 -7.00 4.86 -8.22
N SER A 74 -6.85 3.90 -9.13
CA SER A 74 -5.75 3.89 -10.09
C SER A 74 -6.02 4.82 -11.27
N ASP A 75 -5.06 5.69 -11.54
CA ASP A 75 -5.02 6.53 -12.75
C ASP A 75 -3.68 6.33 -13.45
N LYS A 76 -2.60 6.82 -12.86
CA LYS A 76 -1.24 6.73 -13.41
C LYS A 76 -0.43 5.57 -12.80
N ILE A 77 -0.74 5.18 -11.57
CA ILE A 77 -0.06 4.09 -10.88
C ILE A 77 -0.93 2.85 -10.95
N GLY A 78 -0.41 1.77 -11.55
CA GLY A 78 -1.09 0.48 -11.53
C GLY A 78 -1.04 -0.15 -10.14
N PRO A 79 -2.14 -0.76 -9.65
CA PRO A 79 -2.16 -1.37 -8.33
C PRO A 79 -1.22 -2.56 -8.20
N ASP A 80 -0.90 -3.23 -9.31
CA ASP A 80 0.08 -4.32 -9.39
C ASP A 80 1.53 -3.86 -9.16
N LYS A 81 1.79 -2.55 -9.22
CA LYS A 81 3.10 -1.95 -8.96
C LYS A 81 3.34 -1.67 -7.47
N LEU A 82 2.29 -1.68 -6.66
CA LEU A 82 2.40 -1.37 -5.23
C LEU A 82 2.96 -2.56 -4.46
N GLN A 83 3.98 -2.29 -3.63
CA GLN A 83 4.59 -3.26 -2.73
C GLN A 83 4.56 -2.73 -1.31
N LEU A 84 4.20 -3.60 -0.36
CA LEU A 84 4.16 -3.26 1.06
C LEU A 84 5.45 -3.68 1.74
N PHE A 85 6.10 -2.74 2.43
CA PHE A 85 7.31 -3.00 3.22
C PHE A 85 7.15 -2.50 4.64
N LYS A 86 7.79 -3.21 5.57
CA LYS A 86 8.00 -2.70 6.92
C LYS A 86 9.24 -1.80 6.93
N LEU A 87 9.11 -0.64 7.55
CA LEU A 87 10.21 0.30 7.74
C LEU A 87 10.85 0.08 9.10
N GLU A 88 12.16 0.22 9.17
CA GLU A 88 12.88 0.20 10.41
C GLU A 88 13.17 1.63 10.88
N THR A 89 12.80 1.96 12.12
CA THR A 89 13.06 3.28 12.68
C THR A 89 14.46 3.29 13.31
N LYS A 90 15.33 4.15 12.78
CA LYS A 90 16.69 4.36 13.27
C LYS A 90 17.07 5.83 13.20
N ASN A 91 17.69 6.36 14.25
CA ASN A 91 18.23 7.72 14.26
C ASN A 91 17.22 8.79 13.86
N GLY A 92 15.97 8.65 14.30
CA GLY A 92 14.91 9.61 14.03
C GLY A 92 14.39 9.60 12.61
N ARG A 93 14.63 8.53 11.86
CA ARG A 93 14.15 8.34 10.50
C ARG A 93 13.68 6.90 10.26
N ARG A 94 12.98 6.67 9.17
CA ARG A 94 12.47 5.35 8.76
C ARG A 94 13.28 4.86 7.57
N GLU A 95 13.66 3.58 7.57
CA GLU A 95 14.57 3.03 6.57
C GLU A 95 14.08 1.72 5.98
N ILE A 96 14.37 1.51 4.68
CA ILE A 96 14.24 0.23 3.99
C ILE A 96 15.58 -0.10 3.36
N LEU A 97 16.13 -1.29 3.70
CA LEU A 97 17.41 -1.73 3.15
C LEU A 97 17.19 -2.76 2.04
N PHE A 98 17.72 -2.49 0.86
CA PHE A 98 17.86 -3.48 -0.21
C PHE A 98 19.32 -3.86 -0.34
N SER A 99 19.61 -5.11 0.07
CA SER A 99 20.96 -5.66 0.10
C SER A 99 21.07 -6.82 -0.88
N HIS A 100 22.26 -7.01 -1.47
CA HIS A 100 22.58 -8.21 -2.23
C HIS A 100 22.67 -9.46 -1.33
N LYS A 101 22.82 -9.28 -0.02
CA LYS A 101 22.78 -10.37 0.97
C LYS A 101 21.34 -10.73 1.29
N LYS A 102 20.89 -11.91 0.84
CA LYS A 102 19.50 -12.36 0.96
C LYS A 102 18.93 -12.30 2.37
N LYS A 103 19.76 -12.47 3.42
CA LYS A 103 19.30 -12.44 4.82
C LYS A 103 19.06 -11.04 5.37
N GLN A 104 19.57 -10.01 4.70
CA GLN A 104 19.50 -8.61 5.17
C GLN A 104 18.57 -7.75 4.34
N THR A 105 18.22 -8.19 3.13
CA THR A 105 17.39 -7.39 2.25
C THR A 105 15.94 -7.34 2.71
N ALA A 106 15.31 -6.19 2.49
CA ALA A 106 13.87 -6.04 2.70
C ALA A 106 13.09 -6.99 1.78
N MET A 107 12.04 -7.61 2.34
CA MET A 107 11.12 -8.46 1.61
C MET A 107 9.73 -7.85 1.63
N PRO A 108 9.02 -7.82 0.50
CA PRO A 108 7.67 -7.30 0.49
C PRO A 108 6.73 -8.19 1.31
N ILE A 109 5.81 -7.54 2.00
CA ILE A 109 4.72 -8.21 2.73
C ILE A 109 3.60 -8.50 1.74
N ARG A 110 3.06 -9.71 1.77
CA ARG A 110 2.02 -10.13 0.84
C ARG A 110 0.74 -9.33 1.00
N ILE A 111 0.24 -8.83 -0.12
CA ILE A 111 -1.04 -8.14 -0.23
C ILE A 111 -1.90 -8.80 -1.31
N ASP A 112 -3.21 -8.73 -1.14
CA ASP A 112 -4.18 -9.13 -2.15
C ASP A 112 -4.85 -7.88 -2.71
N VAL A 113 -4.93 -7.81 -4.03
CA VAL A 113 -5.52 -6.68 -4.76
C VAL A 113 -6.76 -7.17 -5.49
N THR A 114 -7.91 -6.53 -5.21
CA THR A 114 -9.19 -6.87 -5.81
C THR A 114 -9.79 -5.65 -6.50
N LYS A 115 -10.20 -5.79 -7.76
CA LYS A 115 -10.89 -4.74 -8.48
C LYS A 115 -12.32 -4.62 -7.96
N LEU A 116 -12.72 -3.41 -7.57
CA LEU A 116 -14.05 -3.13 -7.02
C LEU A 116 -14.99 -2.51 -8.06
N SER A 117 -14.47 -1.76 -9.01
CA SER A 117 -15.29 -1.14 -10.06
C SER A 117 -14.51 -0.96 -11.37
N SER A 118 -15.23 -0.78 -12.48
CA SER A 118 -14.66 -0.51 -13.80
C SER A 118 -13.93 0.84 -13.88
N GLU A 119 -14.11 1.71 -12.90
CA GLU A 119 -13.47 3.03 -12.81
C GLU A 119 -12.01 2.98 -12.36
N GLY A 120 -11.47 1.79 -12.11
CA GLY A 120 -10.09 1.64 -11.62
C GLY A 120 -9.98 1.70 -10.10
N LEU A 121 -11.06 1.43 -9.38
CA LEU A 121 -11.05 1.35 -7.93
C LEU A 121 -10.68 -0.06 -7.48
N TYR A 122 -9.68 -0.14 -6.60
CA TYR A 122 -9.14 -1.40 -6.08
C TYR A 122 -9.16 -1.42 -4.55
N ARG A 123 -9.37 -2.62 -4.01
CA ARG A 123 -9.17 -2.91 -2.60
C ARG A 123 -7.85 -3.63 -2.42
N ILE A 124 -7.03 -3.13 -1.51
CA ILE A 124 -5.75 -3.74 -1.12
C ILE A 124 -5.91 -4.27 0.30
N GLU A 125 -5.71 -5.58 0.47
CA GLU A 125 -5.80 -6.25 1.76
C GLU A 125 -4.44 -6.80 2.15
N VAL A 126 -4.05 -6.61 3.41
CA VAL A 126 -2.87 -7.26 3.97
C VAL A 126 -3.27 -8.68 4.37
N VAL A 127 -2.57 -9.69 3.83
CA VAL A 127 -2.92 -11.11 4.03
C VAL A 127 -2.61 -11.56 5.45
N SER A 128 -1.47 -11.14 6.01
CA SER A 128 -1.07 -11.45 7.37
C SER A 128 -1.31 -10.28 8.31
N SER A 129 -1.39 -10.58 9.61
CA SER A 129 -1.47 -9.54 10.63
C SER A 129 -0.13 -8.79 10.73
N LEU A 130 -0.19 -7.46 10.71
CA LEU A 130 0.99 -6.61 10.86
C LEU A 130 1.30 -6.37 12.34
N ASP A 131 2.57 -6.44 12.69
CA ASP A 131 3.03 -5.98 14.00
C ASP A 131 2.95 -4.46 14.09
N LYS A 132 2.96 -3.94 15.30
CA LYS A 132 3.09 -2.49 15.53
C LYS A 132 4.37 -1.99 14.88
N GLY A 133 4.30 -0.91 14.15
CA GLY A 133 5.46 -0.35 13.47
C GLY A 133 5.11 0.55 12.29
N GLU A 134 6.14 0.91 11.54
CA GLU A 134 6.06 1.78 10.39
C GLU A 134 6.03 0.97 9.10
N TYR A 135 5.18 1.38 8.16
CA TYR A 135 4.98 0.67 6.90
C TYR A 135 4.93 1.64 5.73
N SER A 136 5.29 1.14 4.57
CA SER A 136 5.18 1.87 3.30
C SER A 136 4.56 0.98 2.24
N LEU A 137 3.55 1.53 1.55
CA LEU A 137 3.08 1.00 0.28
C LEU A 137 3.77 1.81 -0.81
N THR A 138 4.59 1.16 -1.61
CA THR A 138 5.52 1.84 -2.51
C THR A 138 5.33 1.39 -3.94
N PRO A 139 5.17 2.31 -4.93
CA PRO A 139 5.19 1.95 -6.33
C PRO A 139 6.57 1.46 -6.77
N ASP A 140 6.61 0.34 -7.47
CA ASP A 140 7.85 -0.17 -8.04
C ASP A 140 8.46 0.85 -9.03
N GLY A 141 9.77 1.06 -8.93
CA GLY A 141 10.51 1.98 -9.79
C GLY A 141 10.32 3.47 -9.46
N SER A 142 9.78 3.80 -8.31
CA SER A 142 9.58 5.17 -7.84
C SER A 142 10.14 5.37 -6.43
N ASN A 143 10.58 6.60 -6.14
CA ASN A 143 10.97 6.99 -4.79
C ASN A 143 9.79 7.53 -3.96
N GLN A 144 8.62 7.67 -4.57
CA GLN A 144 7.40 8.04 -3.86
C GLN A 144 6.98 6.91 -2.94
N VAL A 145 6.64 7.25 -1.71
CA VAL A 145 6.19 6.29 -0.69
C VAL A 145 4.89 6.73 -0.06
N PHE A 146 4.04 5.77 0.26
CA PHE A 146 2.78 5.97 0.93
C PHE A 146 2.86 5.31 2.30
N CYS A 147 3.08 6.12 3.34
CA CYS A 147 3.43 5.62 4.66
C CYS A 147 2.27 5.65 5.63
N PHE A 148 2.29 4.72 6.58
CA PHE A 148 1.37 4.66 7.71
C PHE A 148 2.00 3.91 8.87
N GLN A 149 1.49 4.17 10.07
CA GLN A 149 1.88 3.47 11.30
C GLN A 149 0.76 2.56 11.77
N VAL A 150 1.11 1.35 12.19
CA VAL A 150 0.23 0.46 12.97
C VAL A 150 0.60 0.59 14.44
N TYR A 151 -0.38 0.92 15.31
CA TYR A 151 -0.15 1.14 16.74
C TYR A 151 -1.07 0.31 17.64
#